data_db7d8831d266d7aa6c3506b5342c446e
#
_entry.id   db7d8831d266d7aa6c3506b5342c446e
#
_cell.length_a   1.000
_cell.length_b   1.000
_cell.length_c   1.000
_cell.angle_alpha   90.00
_cell.angle_beta   90.00
_cell.angle_gamma   90.00
#
_symmetry.space_group_name_H-M   'P 1'
#
loop_
_entity.id
_entity.type
_entity.pdbx_description
1 polymer ?
#
loop_
_entity_poly.entity_id
_entity_poly.type
_entity_poly.pdbx_seq_one_letter_code
_entity_poly.pdbx_strand_id
1 'polypeptide(L)'
;MAAPKGNKFAVGNDGGQPLKFPTVESLQEAVDAYFATGGESWDMSGDEPRFLPTMSGLALALDVDRRTLLNYSNKEVYFPTIRKARAIIENNLEKNLYGNSVTGLIFNLKNNFGWNDKQELDHTSNGKTLNNWSVNPVTTNKDAE
;
A
#
# COMPACT_ATOMS: atom_id res chain seq x y z
N MET A 1 -16.68 4.42 32.89
CA MET A 1 -17.95 5.14 33.17
C MET A 1 -18.87 4.96 31.97
N ALA A 2 -20.09 4.46 32.18
CA ALA A 2 -21.08 4.36 31.14
C ALA A 2 -21.63 5.75 30.82
N ALA A 3 -21.88 6.05 29.53
CA ALA A 3 -22.47 7.30 29.12
C ALA A 3 -23.85 7.51 29.76
N PRO A 4 -24.20 8.74 30.19
CA PRO A 4 -25.49 8.99 30.81
C PRO A 4 -26.62 8.65 29.90
N LYS A 5 -27.66 7.97 30.41
CA LYS A 5 -28.91 7.68 29.70
C LYS A 5 -29.54 8.98 29.19
N GLY A 6 -29.70 9.11 27.89
CA GLY A 6 -30.30 10.29 27.25
C GLY A 6 -29.33 11.22 26.53
N ASN A 7 -28.06 10.80 26.31
CA ASN A 7 -27.13 11.54 25.48
C ASN A 7 -27.59 11.55 24.02
N LYS A 8 -28.14 12.70 23.58
CA LYS A 8 -28.61 12.93 22.21
C LYS A 8 -27.60 13.56 21.29
N PHE A 9 -26.30 13.66 21.72
CA PHE A 9 -25.25 14.29 20.90
C PHE A 9 -24.92 13.54 19.60
N ALA A 10 -25.36 12.29 19.50
CA ALA A 10 -25.18 11.47 18.29
C ALA A 10 -26.48 11.37 17.44
N VAL A 11 -27.59 11.91 17.90
CA VAL A 11 -28.86 11.84 17.16
C VAL A 11 -28.83 12.88 16.05
N GLY A 12 -28.76 12.43 14.81
CA GLY A 12 -28.68 13.29 13.61
C GLY A 12 -27.24 13.61 13.17
N ASN A 13 -26.24 13.00 13.80
CA ASN A 13 -24.87 13.08 13.34
C ASN A 13 -24.56 11.74 12.61
N ASP A 14 -24.53 11.76 11.29
CA ASP A 14 -24.19 10.60 10.45
C ASP A 14 -22.72 10.14 10.64
N GLY A 15 -22.16 10.45 11.80
CA GLY A 15 -20.90 9.95 12.35
C GLY A 15 -19.74 9.99 11.37
N GLY A 16 -19.10 11.16 11.21
CA GLY A 16 -17.87 11.28 10.46
C GLY A 16 -17.67 12.68 9.89
N GLN A 17 -16.41 13.03 9.67
CA GLN A 17 -16.07 14.24 8.94
C GLN A 17 -16.66 14.15 7.52
N PRO A 18 -17.33 15.20 6.99
CA PRO A 18 -17.85 15.19 5.64
C PRO A 18 -16.78 14.79 4.63
N LEU A 19 -17.16 14.00 3.63
CA LEU A 19 -16.24 13.62 2.56
C LEU A 19 -15.76 14.88 1.83
N LYS A 20 -14.46 15.02 1.63
CA LYS A 20 -13.90 16.12 0.83
C LYS A 20 -14.44 16.14 -0.59
N PHE A 21 -14.62 14.95 -1.17
CA PHE A 21 -15.22 14.76 -2.47
C PHE A 21 -16.62 14.15 -2.29
N PRO A 22 -17.68 14.94 -2.36
CA PRO A 22 -19.04 14.46 -2.14
C PRO A 22 -19.55 13.59 -3.30
N THR A 23 -19.00 13.75 -4.49
CA THR A 23 -19.37 12.99 -5.70
C THR A 23 -18.16 12.31 -6.34
N VAL A 24 -18.41 11.26 -7.13
CA VAL A 24 -17.38 10.55 -7.89
C VAL A 24 -16.76 11.46 -8.93
N GLU A 25 -17.59 12.28 -9.56
CA GLU A 25 -17.16 13.22 -10.61
C GLU A 25 -16.15 14.22 -10.04
N SER A 26 -16.41 14.79 -8.86
CA SER A 26 -15.47 15.73 -8.22
C SER A 26 -14.14 15.09 -7.87
N LEU A 27 -14.13 13.81 -7.46
CA LEU A 27 -12.90 13.04 -7.25
C LEU A 27 -12.20 12.74 -8.57
N GLN A 28 -12.95 12.35 -9.60
CA GLN A 28 -12.39 12.03 -10.92
C GLN A 28 -11.72 13.26 -11.54
N GLU A 29 -12.36 14.42 -11.50
CA GLU A 29 -11.80 15.68 -12.00
C GLU A 29 -10.48 16.03 -11.28
N ALA A 30 -10.43 15.89 -9.96
CA ALA A 30 -9.22 16.15 -9.19
C ALA A 30 -8.08 15.16 -9.51
N VAL A 31 -8.40 13.88 -9.71
CA VAL A 31 -7.45 12.86 -10.14
C VAL A 31 -6.93 13.13 -11.55
N ASP A 32 -7.82 13.47 -12.47
CA ASP A 32 -7.44 13.80 -13.87
C ASP A 32 -6.57 15.06 -13.92
N ALA A 33 -6.87 16.08 -13.10
CA ALA A 33 -6.05 17.28 -12.97
C ALA A 33 -4.63 16.95 -12.45
N TYR A 34 -4.48 16.04 -11.48
CA TYR A 34 -3.17 15.59 -11.01
C TYR A 34 -2.36 14.97 -12.14
N PHE A 35 -2.94 14.06 -12.92
CA PHE A 35 -2.20 13.43 -14.03
C PHE A 35 -1.92 14.37 -15.19
N ALA A 36 -2.73 15.42 -15.36
CA ALA A 36 -2.50 16.44 -16.39
C ALA A 36 -1.42 17.45 -16.01
N THR A 37 -1.36 17.86 -14.74
CA THR A 37 -0.44 18.91 -14.26
C THR A 37 0.81 18.38 -13.56
N GLY A 38 0.75 17.14 -13.03
CA GLY A 38 1.81 16.49 -12.27
C GLY A 38 1.94 16.92 -10.81
N GLY A 39 1.30 18.01 -10.39
CA GLY A 39 1.39 18.52 -9.02
C GLY A 39 2.82 18.58 -8.49
N GLU A 40 3.05 18.10 -7.26
CA GLU A 40 4.37 18.02 -6.62
C GLU A 40 5.21 16.79 -7.05
N SER A 41 4.80 16.08 -8.10
CA SER A 41 5.43 14.82 -8.51
C SER A 41 6.42 15.00 -9.66
N TRP A 42 6.95 16.20 -9.84
CA TRP A 42 7.99 16.48 -10.83
C TRP A 42 9.38 16.25 -10.24
N ASP A 43 10.17 15.42 -10.91
CA ASP A 43 11.60 15.28 -10.64
C ASP A 43 12.39 16.29 -11.45
N MET A 44 13.02 17.22 -10.75
CA MET A 44 13.83 18.31 -11.30
C MET A 44 15.33 18.05 -11.17
N SER A 45 15.74 16.84 -10.76
CA SER A 45 17.15 16.50 -10.52
C SER A 45 17.95 16.23 -11.80
N GLY A 46 17.27 15.96 -12.92
CA GLY A 46 17.89 15.74 -14.23
C GLY A 46 17.89 16.98 -15.12
N ASP A 47 18.45 16.84 -16.33
CA ASP A 47 18.51 17.91 -17.34
C ASP A 47 17.11 18.30 -17.85
N GLU A 48 16.18 17.36 -17.80
CA GLU A 48 14.78 17.59 -18.19
C GLU A 48 13.83 17.20 -17.04
N PRO A 49 12.78 18.02 -16.79
CA PRO A 49 11.75 17.69 -15.82
C PRO A 49 11.06 16.36 -16.16
N ARG A 50 10.97 15.46 -15.18
CA ARG A 50 10.30 14.17 -15.34
C ARG A 50 9.11 14.07 -14.40
N PHE A 51 7.94 13.75 -14.93
CA PHE A 51 6.78 13.45 -14.11
C PHE A 51 6.88 12.02 -13.55
N LEU A 52 6.99 11.93 -12.23
CA LEU A 52 7.04 10.67 -11.49
C LEU A 52 5.82 10.55 -10.58
N PRO A 53 4.68 10.07 -11.09
CA PRO A 53 3.47 9.98 -10.29
C PRO A 53 3.65 9.01 -9.13
N THR A 54 3.21 9.43 -7.94
CA THR A 54 3.27 8.65 -6.71
C THR A 54 1.94 8.70 -5.98
N MET A 55 1.68 7.70 -5.12
CA MET A 55 0.48 7.71 -4.27
C MET A 55 0.48 8.88 -3.27
N SER A 56 1.66 9.29 -2.81
CA SER A 56 1.79 10.46 -1.92
C SER A 56 1.59 11.76 -2.68
N GLY A 57 2.10 11.89 -3.89
CA GLY A 57 1.87 13.04 -4.76
C GLY A 57 0.40 13.22 -5.13
N LEU A 58 -0.29 12.11 -5.41
CA LEU A 58 -1.73 12.12 -5.63
C LEU A 58 -2.47 12.58 -4.37
N ALA A 59 -2.13 12.07 -3.19
CA ALA A 59 -2.76 12.47 -1.94
C ALA A 59 -2.56 13.97 -1.65
N LEU A 60 -1.37 14.50 -1.89
CA LEU A 60 -1.06 15.94 -1.79
C LEU A 60 -1.90 16.76 -2.79
N ALA A 61 -1.97 16.35 -4.04
CA ALA A 61 -2.73 17.07 -5.06
C ALA A 61 -4.24 17.10 -4.75
N LEU A 62 -4.76 16.04 -4.14
CA LEU A 62 -6.13 15.98 -3.67
C LEU A 62 -6.31 16.68 -2.31
N ASP A 63 -5.24 17.16 -1.69
CA ASP A 63 -5.23 17.75 -0.35
C ASP A 63 -5.95 16.84 0.68
N VAL A 64 -5.57 15.57 0.68
CA VAL A 64 -6.01 14.55 1.63
C VAL A 64 -4.78 13.80 2.15
N ASP A 65 -4.89 13.18 3.31
CA ASP A 65 -3.85 12.26 3.73
C ASP A 65 -3.98 10.91 2.98
N ARG A 66 -2.89 10.16 2.96
CA ARG A 66 -2.83 8.87 2.26
C ARG A 66 -3.84 7.85 2.80
N ARG A 67 -4.14 7.89 4.10
CA ARG A 67 -5.12 7.01 4.72
C ARG A 67 -6.52 7.34 4.23
N THR A 68 -6.83 8.62 4.10
CA THR A 68 -8.11 9.08 3.53
C THR A 68 -8.26 8.61 2.09
N LEU A 69 -7.19 8.69 1.28
CA LEU A 69 -7.19 8.17 -0.09
C LEU A 69 -7.48 6.65 -0.13
N LEU A 70 -6.88 5.88 0.77
CA LEU A 70 -7.17 4.45 0.91
C LEU A 70 -8.62 4.19 1.39
N ASN A 71 -9.17 5.05 2.25
CA ASN A 71 -10.56 4.94 2.67
C ASN A 71 -11.54 5.17 1.51
N TYR A 72 -11.23 6.07 0.57
CA TYR A 72 -11.99 6.21 -0.66
C TYR A 72 -11.95 4.93 -1.50
N SER A 73 -10.81 4.23 -1.57
CA SER A 73 -10.71 2.95 -2.27
C SER A 73 -11.55 1.83 -1.67
N ASN A 74 -11.97 1.94 -0.41
CA ASN A 74 -12.85 0.97 0.26
C ASN A 74 -14.34 1.27 0.04
N LYS A 75 -14.67 2.41 -0.57
CA LYS A 75 -16.06 2.78 -0.88
C LYS A 75 -16.37 2.38 -2.32
N GLU A 76 -17.39 1.54 -2.50
CA GLU A 76 -17.75 0.96 -3.79
C GLU A 76 -17.86 2.00 -4.92
N VAL A 77 -18.46 3.14 -4.61
CA VAL A 77 -18.70 4.23 -5.58
C VAL A 77 -17.40 4.88 -6.07
N TYR A 78 -16.40 5.07 -5.19
CA TYR A 78 -15.11 5.71 -5.50
C TYR A 78 -14.02 4.73 -5.92
N PHE A 79 -14.22 3.44 -5.65
CA PHE A 79 -13.26 2.38 -5.92
C PHE A 79 -12.73 2.37 -7.36
N PRO A 80 -13.55 2.49 -8.41
CA PRO A 80 -13.05 2.45 -9.79
C PRO A 80 -12.05 3.58 -10.09
N THR A 81 -12.33 4.80 -9.64
CA THR A 81 -11.46 5.97 -9.84
C THR A 81 -10.12 5.78 -9.17
N ILE A 82 -10.11 5.42 -7.89
CA ILE A 82 -8.86 5.21 -7.14
C ILE A 82 -8.08 4.01 -7.68
N ARG A 83 -8.75 2.92 -8.04
CA ARG A 83 -8.11 1.75 -8.65
C ARG A 83 -7.41 2.11 -9.96
N LYS A 84 -8.07 2.88 -10.83
CA LYS A 84 -7.48 3.35 -12.09
C LYS A 84 -6.25 4.23 -11.83
N ALA A 85 -6.34 5.17 -10.90
CA ALA A 85 -5.22 6.03 -10.52
C ALA A 85 -4.03 5.22 -10.00
N ARG A 86 -4.26 4.24 -9.14
CA ARG A 86 -3.22 3.31 -8.65
C ARG A 86 -2.56 2.54 -9.80
N ALA A 87 -3.36 2.00 -10.72
CA ALA A 87 -2.84 1.25 -11.87
C ALA A 87 -1.96 2.12 -12.77
N ILE A 88 -2.30 3.39 -12.98
CA ILE A 88 -1.47 4.33 -13.74
C ILE A 88 -0.12 4.56 -13.05
N ILE A 89 -0.13 4.76 -11.73
CA ILE A 89 1.10 4.95 -10.94
C ILE A 89 1.95 3.68 -10.97
N GLU A 90 1.36 2.52 -10.73
CA GLU A 90 2.04 1.21 -10.77
C GLU A 90 2.70 0.96 -12.13
N ASN A 91 1.95 1.13 -13.23
CA ASN A 91 2.48 1.00 -14.59
C ASN A 91 3.65 1.96 -14.86
N ASN A 92 3.62 3.18 -14.31
CA ASN A 92 4.74 4.11 -14.42
C ASN A 92 5.98 3.60 -13.67
N LEU A 93 5.81 3.06 -12.46
CA LEU A 93 6.88 2.45 -11.67
C LEU A 93 7.46 1.22 -12.38
N GLU A 94 6.61 0.34 -12.93
CA GLU A 94 7.04 -0.83 -13.70
C GLU A 94 7.90 -0.45 -14.91
N LYS A 95 7.47 0.54 -15.70
CA LYS A 95 8.25 1.03 -16.85
C LYS A 95 9.65 1.51 -16.43
N ASN A 96 9.78 2.10 -15.25
CA ASN A 96 11.04 2.59 -14.74
C ASN A 96 11.94 1.47 -14.15
N LEU A 97 11.42 0.25 -13.93
CA LEU A 97 12.23 -0.90 -13.51
C LEU A 97 13.30 -1.29 -14.54
N TYR A 98 13.13 -0.94 -15.79
CA TYR A 98 14.12 -1.17 -16.86
C TYR A 98 15.23 -0.11 -16.91
N GLY A 99 15.24 0.85 -15.97
CA GLY A 99 16.24 1.91 -15.85
C GLY A 99 17.38 1.58 -14.89
N ASN A 100 18.23 2.57 -14.61
CA ASN A 100 19.46 2.39 -13.84
C ASN A 100 19.28 2.36 -12.31
N SER A 101 18.13 2.75 -11.75
CA SER A 101 17.89 2.85 -10.30
C SER A 101 16.71 2.00 -9.85
N VAL A 102 16.89 0.69 -9.86
CA VAL A 102 15.80 -0.28 -9.69
C VAL A 102 15.45 -0.53 -8.21
N THR A 103 16.41 -0.42 -7.29
CA THR A 103 16.24 -0.80 -5.87
C THR A 103 15.10 -0.01 -5.19
N GLY A 104 15.07 1.30 -5.37
CA GLY A 104 14.03 2.16 -4.79
C GLY A 104 12.65 1.90 -5.38
N LEU A 105 12.59 1.55 -6.66
CA LEU A 105 11.34 1.21 -7.34
C LEU A 105 10.77 -0.12 -6.84
N ILE A 106 11.62 -1.15 -6.69
CA ILE A 106 11.22 -2.44 -6.11
C ILE A 106 10.72 -2.25 -4.67
N PHE A 107 11.42 -1.45 -3.86
CA PHE A 107 10.99 -1.12 -2.52
C PHE A 107 9.60 -0.46 -2.51
N ASN A 108 9.35 0.48 -3.41
CA ASN A 108 8.07 1.17 -3.55
C ASN A 108 6.95 0.20 -3.95
N LEU A 109 7.18 -0.64 -4.97
CA LEU A 109 6.21 -1.64 -5.45
C LEU A 109 5.85 -2.64 -4.36
N LYS A 110 6.82 -3.12 -3.58
CA LYS A 110 6.57 -4.04 -2.46
C LYS A 110 5.74 -3.37 -1.35
N ASN A 111 6.07 -2.15 -0.95
CA ASN A 111 5.41 -1.50 0.18
C ASN A 111 4.04 -0.88 -0.16
N ASN A 112 3.84 -0.45 -1.39
CA ASN A 112 2.65 0.30 -1.77
C ASN A 112 1.67 -0.46 -2.66
N PHE A 113 2.15 -1.48 -3.38
CA PHE A 113 1.36 -2.19 -4.38
C PHE A 113 1.22 -3.69 -4.11
N GLY A 114 1.85 -4.19 -3.03
CA GLY A 114 1.71 -5.58 -2.61
C GLY A 114 2.55 -6.58 -3.42
N TRP A 115 3.56 -6.10 -4.12
CA TRP A 115 4.52 -6.98 -4.78
C TRP A 115 5.33 -7.76 -3.76
N ASN A 116 5.47 -9.07 -3.98
CA ASN A 116 6.22 -9.95 -3.09
C ASN A 116 7.18 -10.81 -3.91
N ASP A 117 8.37 -11.06 -3.37
CA ASP A 117 9.20 -12.14 -3.88
C ASP A 117 8.54 -13.47 -3.50
N LYS A 118 8.26 -14.31 -4.45
CA LYS A 118 7.84 -15.68 -4.18
C LYS A 118 9.06 -16.44 -3.66
N GLN A 119 9.23 -16.46 -2.34
CA GLN A 119 10.07 -17.46 -1.69
C GLN A 119 9.18 -18.68 -1.42
N GLU A 120 9.21 -19.64 -2.30
CA GLU A 120 8.82 -20.99 -1.95
C GLU A 120 9.96 -21.59 -1.11
N LEU A 121 9.93 -21.32 0.19
CA LEU A 121 10.70 -22.10 1.15
C LEU A 121 9.96 -23.44 1.27
N ASP A 122 10.29 -24.36 0.37
CA ASP A 122 9.90 -25.75 0.53
C ASP A 122 10.72 -26.34 1.69
N HIS A 123 10.27 -26.09 2.91
CA HIS A 123 10.63 -26.90 4.04
C HIS A 123 9.91 -28.23 3.84
N THR A 124 10.52 -29.17 3.12
CA THR A 124 10.03 -30.54 2.96
C THR A 124 9.99 -31.24 4.31
N SER A 125 9.03 -30.87 5.12
CA SER A 125 8.65 -31.59 6.35
C SER A 125 7.48 -32.53 6.11
N ASN A 126 7.10 -32.75 4.85
CA ASN A 126 5.90 -33.53 4.50
C ASN A 126 4.65 -33.08 5.29
N GLY A 127 4.48 -31.76 5.51
CA GLY A 127 3.36 -31.21 6.23
C GLY A 127 3.40 -31.43 7.76
N LYS A 128 4.51 -31.93 8.31
CA LYS A 128 4.70 -32.08 9.75
C LYS A 128 5.45 -30.88 10.31
N THR A 129 4.92 -30.31 11.38
CA THR A 129 5.60 -29.25 12.13
C THR A 129 6.95 -29.74 12.64
N LEU A 130 8.03 -28.99 12.38
CA LEU A 130 9.41 -29.33 12.79
C LEU A 130 9.65 -29.17 14.31
N ASN A 131 8.65 -29.41 15.14
CA ASN A 131 8.72 -29.20 16.59
C ASN A 131 9.43 -30.32 17.38
N ASN A 132 10.05 -31.29 16.70
CA ASN A 132 10.76 -32.37 17.35
C ASN A 132 12.20 -32.53 16.85
N TRP A 133 13.03 -31.58 17.17
CA TRP A 133 14.46 -31.82 17.19
C TRP A 133 14.82 -32.52 18.52
N SER A 134 14.66 -33.83 18.58
CA SER A 134 15.30 -34.61 19.61
C SER A 134 16.77 -34.79 19.22
N VAL A 135 17.63 -34.04 19.89
CA VAL A 135 19.09 -34.31 19.80
C VAL A 135 19.29 -35.62 20.62
N ASN A 136 19.41 -36.74 19.93
CA ASN A 136 19.87 -37.96 20.58
C ASN A 136 21.36 -37.76 20.95
N PRO A 137 21.72 -37.78 22.24
CA PRO A 137 23.12 -37.72 22.60
C PRO A 137 23.81 -38.99 22.06
N VAL A 138 24.91 -38.79 21.34
CA VAL A 138 25.77 -39.89 20.91
C VAL A 138 26.31 -40.53 22.17
N THR A 139 25.80 -41.70 22.52
CA THR A 139 26.44 -42.54 23.54
C THR A 139 27.78 -43.07 22.98
N THR A 140 28.86 -42.48 23.41
CA THR A 140 30.19 -43.09 23.21
C THR A 140 30.25 -44.32 24.07
N ASN A 141 30.15 -45.49 23.46
CA ASN A 141 30.49 -46.73 24.14
C ASN A 141 32.00 -46.68 24.48
N LYS A 142 32.27 -46.41 25.75
CA LYS A 142 33.54 -46.75 26.37
C LYS A 142 33.39 -48.19 26.92
N ASP A 143 33.59 -49.17 26.12
CA ASP A 143 33.93 -50.52 26.53
C ASP A 143 34.43 -51.27 25.31
N ALA A 144 35.74 -51.18 25.10
CA ALA A 144 36.52 -52.15 24.34
C ALA A 144 37.89 -52.25 25.01
N GLU A 145 37.96 -53.14 25.96
CA GLU A 145 39.23 -53.81 26.29
C GLU A 145 39.55 -54.86 25.24
#